data_9ced770818b32da556b82c04e7359d08
#
_entry.id   9ced770818b32da556b82c04e7359d08
#
_cell.length_a   1.000
_cell.length_b   1.000
_cell.length_c   1.000
_cell.angle_alpha   90.00
_cell.angle_beta   90.00
_cell.angle_gamma   90.00
#
_symmetry.space_group_name_H-M   'P 1'
#
loop_
_entity.id
_entity.type
_entity.pdbx_description
1 polymer ?
#
loop_
_entity_poly.entity_id
_entity_poly.type
_entity_poly.pdbx_seq_one_letter_code
_entity_poly.pdbx_strand_id
1 'polypeptide(L)'
;MEKVFRMELRKVYPLLVAKAERKGRSRAEVDEVTCWLTGYNREDLAALVETDISYGDFFRGAPAPNPNRDKVTGSICGVKVEAVQDPLLRDIRILDKLVDELAKGKPLEKVLRK
;
A
#
# COMPACT_ATOMS: atom_id res chain seq x y z
N MET A 1 2.77 2.83 20.24
CA MET A 1 2.63 2.08 18.97
C MET A 1 1.50 2.68 18.16
N GLU A 2 1.73 2.85 16.88
CA GLU A 2 0.72 3.40 16.00
C GLU A 2 -0.51 2.50 15.93
N LYS A 3 -1.69 3.11 16.05
CA LYS A 3 -2.96 2.38 15.98
C LYS A 3 -3.11 1.61 14.67
N VAL A 4 -2.60 2.18 13.58
CA VAL A 4 -2.71 1.59 12.24
C VAL A 4 -2.05 0.20 12.17
N PHE A 5 -1.01 -0.05 12.96
CA PHE A 5 -0.34 -1.36 12.98
C PHE A 5 -1.26 -2.48 13.48
N ARG A 6 -2.22 -2.15 14.34
CA ARG A 6 -3.14 -3.13 14.93
C ARG A 6 -4.42 -3.33 14.12
N MET A 7 -4.67 -2.47 13.13
CA MET A 7 -5.84 -2.64 12.28
C MET A 7 -5.68 -3.90 11.44
N GLU A 8 -6.78 -4.62 11.23
CA GLU A 8 -6.73 -5.84 10.43
C GLU A 8 -6.66 -5.51 8.94
N LEU A 9 -5.80 -6.21 8.22
CA LEU A 9 -5.65 -6.04 6.77
C LEU A 9 -7.01 -6.17 6.06
N ARG A 10 -7.80 -7.17 6.45
CA ARG A 10 -9.11 -7.43 5.83
C ARG A 10 -10.09 -6.27 5.98
N LYS A 11 -9.86 -5.36 6.94
CA LYS A 11 -10.70 -4.17 7.14
C LYS A 11 -10.13 -2.94 6.44
N VAL A 12 -8.80 -2.85 6.36
CA VAL A 12 -8.13 -1.70 5.74
C VAL A 12 -8.11 -1.82 4.21
N TYR A 13 -7.80 -3.01 3.71
CA TYR A 13 -7.61 -3.21 2.28
C TYR A 13 -8.84 -2.84 1.43
N PRO A 14 -10.07 -3.23 1.83
CA PRO A 14 -11.25 -2.82 1.08
C PRO A 14 -11.44 -1.31 0.98
N LEU A 15 -10.94 -0.55 1.97
CA LEU A 15 -11.02 0.91 1.95
C LEU A 15 -10.08 1.48 0.88
N LEU A 16 -8.89 0.89 0.72
CA LEU A 16 -7.96 1.28 -0.33
C LEU A 16 -8.54 0.98 -1.71
N VAL A 17 -9.13 -0.21 -1.86
CA VAL A 17 -9.77 -0.60 -3.11
C VAL A 17 -10.93 0.35 -3.43
N ALA A 18 -11.77 0.66 -2.45
CA ALA A 18 -12.90 1.56 -2.64
C ALA A 18 -12.45 2.96 -3.07
N LYS A 19 -11.35 3.46 -2.50
CA LYS A 19 -10.80 4.77 -2.89
C LYS A 19 -10.43 4.81 -4.36
N ALA A 20 -9.79 3.74 -4.86
CA ALA A 20 -9.39 3.65 -6.25
C ALA A 20 -10.61 3.49 -7.16
N GLU A 21 -11.56 2.63 -6.77
CA GLU A 21 -12.75 2.33 -7.57
C GLU A 21 -13.64 3.57 -7.75
N ARG A 22 -13.74 4.42 -6.73
CA ARG A 22 -14.51 5.66 -6.83
C ARG A 22 -13.99 6.58 -7.92
N LYS A 23 -12.73 6.43 -8.31
CA LYS A 23 -12.08 7.24 -9.35
C LYS A 23 -11.90 6.46 -10.66
N GLY A 24 -12.59 5.33 -10.80
CA GLY A 24 -12.56 4.55 -12.04
C GLY A 24 -11.36 3.63 -12.19
N ARG A 25 -10.57 3.43 -11.13
CA ARG A 25 -9.47 2.47 -11.15
C ARG A 25 -9.96 1.11 -10.65
N SER A 26 -9.20 0.07 -10.91
CA SER A 26 -9.63 -1.29 -10.59
C SER A 26 -8.93 -1.82 -9.34
N ARG A 27 -9.57 -2.83 -8.71
CA ARG A 27 -8.93 -3.58 -7.64
C ARG A 27 -7.63 -4.25 -8.12
N ALA A 28 -7.61 -4.72 -9.38
CA ALA A 28 -6.42 -5.34 -9.94
C ALA A 28 -5.22 -4.38 -9.91
N GLU A 29 -5.44 -3.10 -10.15
CA GLU A 29 -4.38 -2.10 -10.07
C GLU A 29 -3.91 -1.87 -8.64
N VAL A 30 -4.84 -1.86 -7.67
CA VAL A 30 -4.48 -1.77 -6.26
C VAL A 30 -3.65 -2.98 -5.84
N ASP A 31 -4.08 -4.18 -6.25
CA ASP A 31 -3.33 -5.41 -5.97
C ASP A 31 -1.93 -5.34 -6.58
N GLU A 32 -1.81 -4.81 -7.78
CA GLU A 32 -0.51 -4.73 -8.44
C GLU A 32 0.45 -3.79 -7.71
N VAL A 33 0.00 -2.61 -7.27
CA VAL A 33 0.87 -1.70 -6.52
C VAL A 33 1.24 -2.29 -5.16
N THR A 34 0.32 -3.01 -4.53
CA THR A 34 0.59 -3.66 -3.24
C THR A 34 1.64 -4.77 -3.40
N CYS A 35 1.49 -5.60 -4.42
CA CYS A 35 2.46 -6.67 -4.71
C CYS A 35 3.83 -6.09 -5.10
N TRP A 36 3.84 -5.02 -5.88
CA TRP A 36 5.08 -4.32 -6.24
C TRP A 36 5.81 -3.83 -4.98
N LEU A 37 5.08 -3.24 -4.04
CA LEU A 37 5.66 -2.66 -2.83
C LEU A 37 6.23 -3.73 -1.89
N THR A 38 5.51 -4.83 -1.70
CA THR A 38 5.78 -5.80 -0.64
C THR A 38 6.50 -7.06 -1.10
N GLY A 39 6.40 -7.38 -2.39
CA GLY A 39 6.90 -8.65 -2.91
C GLY A 39 5.98 -9.83 -2.72
N TYR A 40 4.81 -9.66 -2.10
CA TYR A 40 3.80 -10.72 -2.10
C TYR A 40 3.32 -10.96 -3.52
N ASN A 41 3.00 -12.21 -3.85
CA ASN A 41 2.30 -12.49 -5.10
C ASN A 41 0.79 -12.30 -4.88
N ARG A 42 0.02 -12.31 -5.97
CA ARG A 42 -1.42 -12.04 -5.89
C ARG A 42 -2.18 -13.12 -5.10
N GLU A 43 -1.73 -14.36 -5.19
CA GLU A 43 -2.37 -15.46 -4.47
C GLU A 43 -2.19 -15.31 -2.96
N ASP A 44 -0.97 -14.98 -2.53
CA ASP A 44 -0.67 -14.77 -1.12
C ASP A 44 -1.41 -13.54 -0.58
N LEU A 45 -1.46 -12.46 -1.35
CA LEU A 45 -2.21 -11.28 -0.97
C LEU A 45 -3.70 -11.61 -0.79
N ALA A 46 -4.29 -12.32 -1.75
CA ALA A 46 -5.70 -12.70 -1.68
C ALA A 46 -5.97 -13.58 -0.45
N ALA A 47 -5.07 -14.50 -0.13
CA ALA A 47 -5.21 -15.36 1.05
C ALA A 47 -5.11 -14.55 2.34
N LEU A 48 -4.14 -13.65 2.44
CA LEU A 48 -3.94 -12.85 3.65
C LEU A 48 -5.10 -11.91 3.95
N VAL A 49 -5.74 -11.36 2.92
CA VAL A 49 -6.90 -10.49 3.07
C VAL A 49 -8.10 -11.23 3.69
N GLU A 50 -8.11 -12.57 3.64
CA GLU A 50 -9.15 -13.38 4.26
C GLU A 50 -8.83 -13.77 5.70
N THR A 51 -7.68 -13.36 6.22
CA THR A 51 -7.25 -13.69 7.59
C THR A 51 -7.44 -12.49 8.51
N ASP A 52 -7.13 -12.70 9.80
CA ASP A 52 -7.15 -11.63 10.80
C ASP A 52 -5.78 -10.96 10.98
N ILE A 53 -4.85 -11.17 10.05
CA ILE A 53 -3.52 -10.57 10.14
C ILE A 53 -3.62 -9.06 10.32
N SER A 54 -2.78 -8.52 11.21
CA SER A 54 -2.73 -7.07 11.39
C SER A 54 -2.01 -6.41 10.22
N TYR A 55 -2.32 -5.16 9.99
CA TYR A 55 -1.68 -4.38 8.91
C TYR A 55 -0.17 -4.29 9.14
N GLY A 56 0.24 -4.10 10.41
CA GLY A 56 1.66 -4.08 10.75
C GLY A 56 2.36 -5.40 10.43
N ASP A 57 1.75 -6.53 10.82
CA ASP A 57 2.35 -7.85 10.55
C ASP A 57 2.37 -8.16 9.06
N PHE A 58 1.38 -7.70 8.31
CA PHE A 58 1.38 -7.84 6.85
C PHE A 58 2.65 -7.21 6.26
N PHE A 59 2.98 -6.00 6.68
CA PHE A 59 4.19 -5.33 6.18
C PHE A 59 5.47 -5.92 6.74
N ARG A 60 5.47 -6.35 8.02
CA ARG A 60 6.65 -7.02 8.62
C ARG A 60 6.98 -8.31 7.90
N GLY A 61 5.96 -9.02 7.42
CA GLY A 61 6.14 -10.28 6.71
C GLY A 61 6.37 -10.13 5.21
N ALA A 62 6.50 -8.91 4.71
CA ALA A 62 6.70 -8.67 3.29
C ALA A 62 7.94 -9.42 2.79
N PRO A 63 7.79 -10.32 1.82
CA PRO A 63 8.91 -11.20 1.42
C PRO A 63 10.02 -10.47 0.67
N ALA A 64 9.69 -9.38 -0.03
CA ALA A 64 10.68 -8.66 -0.83
C ALA A 64 10.25 -7.20 -1.01
N PRO A 65 10.35 -6.35 0.04
CA PRO A 65 10.04 -4.94 -0.09
C PRO A 65 10.85 -4.32 -1.23
N ASN A 66 10.18 -3.59 -2.10
CA ASN A 66 10.82 -3.07 -3.30
C ASN A 66 11.79 -1.93 -2.91
N PRO A 67 13.08 -2.02 -3.30
CA PRO A 67 14.03 -0.95 -2.98
C PRO A 67 13.69 0.37 -3.66
N ASN A 68 12.97 0.34 -4.78
CA ASN A 68 12.55 1.57 -5.47
C ASN A 68 11.41 2.29 -4.76
N ARG A 69 10.87 1.71 -3.67
CA ARG A 69 9.83 2.40 -2.89
C ARG A 69 10.32 3.72 -2.29
N ASP A 70 11.63 3.87 -2.12
CA ASP A 70 12.21 5.12 -1.63
C ASP A 70 12.07 6.26 -2.63
N LYS A 71 11.74 5.96 -3.89
CA LYS A 71 11.46 6.98 -4.90
C LYS A 71 10.05 7.55 -4.78
N VAL A 72 9.20 6.95 -3.94
CA VAL A 72 7.86 7.47 -3.69
C VAL A 72 7.98 8.62 -2.71
N THR A 73 7.59 9.83 -3.16
CA THR A 73 7.69 11.05 -2.37
C THR A 73 6.39 11.82 -2.44
N GLY A 74 6.29 12.85 -1.62
CA GLY A 74 5.13 13.74 -1.60
C GLY A 74 4.26 13.52 -0.38
N SER A 75 3.18 14.28 -0.30
CA SER A 75 2.31 14.27 0.87
C SER A 75 1.12 13.35 0.67
N ILE A 76 0.74 12.69 1.77
CA ILE A 76 -0.50 11.93 1.87
C ILE A 76 -1.09 12.19 3.25
N CYS A 77 -2.34 12.62 3.30
CA CYS A 77 -3.03 12.94 4.56
C CYS A 77 -2.23 13.94 5.42
N GLY A 78 -1.60 14.93 4.78
CA GLY A 78 -0.83 15.97 5.47
C GLY A 78 0.56 15.55 5.93
N VAL A 79 1.01 14.34 5.57
CA VAL A 79 2.32 13.82 5.97
C VAL A 79 3.18 13.62 4.73
N LYS A 80 4.43 14.12 4.80
CA LYS A 80 5.41 13.83 3.75
C LYS A 80 5.95 12.43 3.93
N VAL A 81 5.77 11.58 2.92
CA VAL A 81 6.17 10.17 2.98
C VAL A 81 7.66 10.04 3.31
N GLU A 82 8.50 10.82 2.63
CA GLU A 82 9.94 10.79 2.80
C GLU A 82 10.40 11.26 4.19
N ALA A 83 9.54 11.95 4.94
CA ALA A 83 9.86 12.43 6.28
C ALA A 83 9.49 11.44 7.37
N VAL A 84 8.78 10.36 7.05
CA VAL A 84 8.40 9.34 8.03
C VAL A 84 9.64 8.51 8.38
N GLN A 85 10.06 8.56 9.64
CA GLN A 85 11.32 7.93 10.08
C GLN A 85 11.18 6.44 10.37
N ASP A 86 10.04 6.01 10.95
CA ASP A 86 9.78 4.59 11.20
C ASP A 86 9.63 3.86 9.87
N PRO A 87 10.50 2.89 9.54
CA PRO A 87 10.44 2.21 8.24
C PRO A 87 9.12 1.49 8.00
N LEU A 88 8.54 0.90 9.03
CA LEU A 88 7.27 0.18 8.89
C LEU A 88 6.13 1.15 8.60
N LEU A 89 6.05 2.24 9.35
CA LEU A 89 5.05 3.27 9.13
C LEU A 89 5.24 3.93 7.76
N ARG A 90 6.48 4.12 7.35
CA ARG A 90 6.78 4.67 6.03
C ARG A 90 6.21 3.78 4.92
N ASP A 91 6.40 2.47 5.02
CA ASP A 91 5.88 1.54 4.01
C ASP A 91 4.35 1.59 3.94
N ILE A 92 3.69 1.72 5.09
CA ILE A 92 2.24 1.90 5.13
C ILE A 92 1.83 3.19 4.41
N ARG A 93 2.53 4.29 4.67
CA ARG A 93 2.24 5.58 4.03
C ARG A 93 2.57 5.56 2.54
N ILE A 94 3.59 4.81 2.14
CA ILE A 94 3.91 4.63 0.72
C ILE A 94 2.74 3.96 0.01
N LEU A 95 2.15 2.91 0.59
CA LEU A 95 0.99 2.27 -0.02
C LEU A 95 -0.18 3.25 -0.16
N ASP A 96 -0.46 4.03 0.89
CA ASP A 96 -1.48 5.07 0.83
C ASP A 96 -1.22 6.04 -0.34
N LYS A 97 0.04 6.44 -0.51
CA LYS A 97 0.42 7.38 -1.57
C LYS A 97 0.25 6.76 -2.95
N LEU A 98 0.64 5.51 -3.13
CA LEU A 98 0.48 4.81 -4.41
C LEU A 98 -1.00 4.71 -4.80
N VAL A 99 -1.87 4.35 -3.85
CA VAL A 99 -3.30 4.27 -4.11
C VAL A 99 -3.87 5.66 -4.40
N ASP A 100 -3.40 6.68 -3.71
CA ASP A 100 -3.81 8.07 -3.96
C ASP A 100 -3.44 8.50 -5.39
N GLU A 101 -2.25 8.14 -5.85
CA GLU A 101 -1.81 8.45 -7.22
C GLU A 101 -2.68 7.73 -8.26
N LEU A 102 -3.05 6.47 -8.00
CA LEU A 102 -4.01 5.78 -8.86
C LEU A 102 -5.34 6.54 -8.92
N ALA A 103 -5.85 6.92 -7.74
CA ALA A 103 -7.13 7.63 -7.65
C ALA A 103 -7.10 8.97 -8.38
N LYS A 104 -5.94 9.62 -8.44
CA LYS A 104 -5.76 10.89 -9.14
C LYS A 104 -5.55 10.74 -10.65
N GLY A 105 -5.57 9.52 -11.16
CA GLY A 105 -5.50 9.25 -12.59
C GLY A 105 -4.11 9.01 -13.15
N LYS A 106 -3.10 8.86 -12.29
CA LYS A 106 -1.74 8.60 -12.77
C LYS A 106 -1.68 7.22 -13.42
N PRO A 107 -1.02 7.08 -14.60
CA PRO A 107 -0.86 5.77 -15.22
C PRO A 107 -0.12 4.80 -14.31
N LEU A 108 -0.56 3.54 -14.31
CA LEU A 108 0.03 2.51 -13.45
C LEU A 108 1.55 2.42 -13.63
N GLU A 109 2.03 2.46 -14.84
CA GLU A 109 3.46 2.39 -15.16
C GLU A 109 4.27 3.52 -14.52
N LYS A 110 3.64 4.65 -14.22
CA LYS A 110 4.28 5.79 -13.54
C LYS A 110 4.13 5.72 -12.04
N VAL A 111 3.09 5.05 -11.56
CA VAL A 111 2.92 4.80 -10.11
C VAL A 111 4.01 3.84 -9.63
N LEU A 112 4.29 2.82 -10.43
CA LEU A 112 5.35 1.85 -10.13
C LEU A 112 6.71 2.44 -10.52
N ARG A 113 7.47 2.92 -9.54
CA ARG A 113 8.79 3.54 -9.76
C ARG A 113 9.79 2.51 -10.24
N LYS A 114 10.54 2.88 -11.27
CA LYS A 114 11.58 2.03 -11.84
C LYS A 114 12.96 2.53 -11.50
#